data_350e074d33caf7e144adbf354545b889
#
_entry.id   350e074d33caf7e144adbf354545b889
#
_cell.length_a   1.000
_cell.length_b   1.000
_cell.length_c   1.000
_cell.angle_alpha   90.00
_cell.angle_beta   90.00
_cell.angle_gamma   90.00
#
_symmetry.space_group_name_H-M   'P 1'
#
loop_
_entity.id
_entity.type
_entity.pdbx_description
1 polymer ?
#
loop_
_entity_poly.entity_id
_entity_poly.type
_entity_poly.pdbx_seq_one_letter_code
_entity_poly.pdbx_strand_id
1 'polypeptide(L)'
;SIDERFDATINRWEVSKKKPGQLQVIGVGSAPEGSEGGFTVAEPVTEQLSLGLDEETFSDIERAIYGKIVKKVGNVRYWEDWSKDVAEIAQQHMMRIQVMLEDTNSEAFKAFHKFVVALRHNINGSISEQQAIEMLAQHLITKPVFEALFDSYSFANDNPVSRAMDGMLKVLDEQGLLKEQERLKDFYESVRVRAGGIDNLKAKQDIIIQLYEKFFKVAFKETTERLGIVFTPVEVVDFIICSVEEVLKKHFGKSISNEGVHILDPFTGTGTFIVRLLQSGLISKDELLRKYMKELHANEIVLLSYYIAAINIEETFHSIMGGDYKPFEGIVL
;
A
#
# COMPACT_ATOMS: atom_id res chain seq x y z
N SER A 1 1.90 -20.91 8.36
CA SER A 1 1.44 -19.63 7.80
C SER A 1 0.50 -19.88 6.63
N ILE A 2 -0.24 -18.88 6.17
CA ILE A 2 -1.13 -18.99 4.98
C ILE A 2 -0.29 -19.32 3.75
N ASP A 3 0.92 -18.77 3.67
CA ASP A 3 1.86 -18.99 2.56
C ASP A 3 2.35 -20.45 2.49
N GLU A 4 2.68 -21.07 3.61
CA GLU A 4 3.07 -22.50 3.63
C GLU A 4 1.93 -23.43 3.21
N ARG A 5 0.67 -23.09 3.52
CA ARG A 5 -0.50 -23.86 3.07
C ARG A 5 -0.77 -23.64 1.59
N PHE A 6 -0.54 -22.45 1.08
CA PHE A 6 -0.70 -22.11 -0.32
C PHE A 6 0.37 -22.80 -1.17
N ASP A 7 1.64 -22.73 -0.74
CA ASP A 7 2.77 -23.43 -1.39
C ASP A 7 2.60 -24.95 -1.33
N ALA A 8 2.13 -25.50 -0.21
CA ALA A 8 1.84 -26.90 -0.10
C ALA A 8 0.68 -27.34 -1.04
N THR A 9 -0.27 -26.47 -1.29
CA THR A 9 -1.39 -26.74 -2.21
C THR A 9 -0.93 -26.67 -3.66
N ILE A 10 -0.11 -25.68 -4.02
CA ILE A 10 0.49 -25.57 -5.35
C ILE A 10 1.47 -26.72 -5.63
N ASN A 11 2.33 -27.09 -4.68
CA ASN A 11 3.25 -28.20 -4.82
C ASN A 11 2.51 -29.55 -4.95
N ARG A 12 1.39 -29.75 -4.24
CA ARG A 12 0.52 -30.92 -4.44
C ARG A 12 -0.13 -30.92 -5.82
N TRP A 13 -0.47 -29.77 -6.34
CA TRP A 13 -1.05 -29.61 -7.68
C TRP A 13 0.00 -29.87 -8.78
N GLU A 14 1.23 -29.43 -8.62
CA GLU A 14 2.32 -29.71 -9.53
C GLU A 14 2.73 -31.22 -9.55
N VAL A 15 2.69 -31.87 -8.40
CA VAL A 15 2.92 -33.32 -8.32
C VAL A 15 1.80 -34.13 -9.01
N SER A 16 0.58 -33.59 -9.04
CA SER A 16 -0.56 -34.25 -9.74
C SER A 16 -0.52 -34.10 -11.27
N LYS A 17 0.32 -33.18 -11.81
CA LYS A 17 0.51 -33.00 -13.27
C LYS A 17 1.04 -34.22 -14.03
N LYS A 18 1.40 -35.31 -13.34
CA LYS A 18 1.91 -36.52 -13.98
C LYS A 18 0.86 -37.33 -14.76
N LYS A 19 -0.44 -36.97 -14.67
CA LYS A 19 -1.51 -37.60 -15.51
C LYS A 19 -2.53 -36.52 -15.89
N PRO A 20 -2.55 -36.07 -17.14
CA PRO A 20 -3.60 -35.15 -17.61
C PRO A 20 -4.99 -35.85 -17.50
N GLY A 21 -5.97 -35.14 -16.95
CA GLY A 21 -7.36 -35.55 -16.92
C GLY A 21 -7.92 -36.08 -15.58
N GLN A 22 -7.15 -36.06 -14.48
CA GLN A 22 -7.67 -36.53 -13.18
C GLN A 22 -7.55 -35.46 -12.09
N LEU A 23 -8.68 -34.89 -11.68
CA LEU A 23 -8.80 -34.02 -10.51
C LEU A 23 -9.17 -34.89 -9.29
N GLN A 24 -8.29 -34.97 -8.29
CA GLN A 24 -8.63 -35.57 -7.00
C GLN A 24 -9.19 -34.49 -6.06
N VAL A 25 -10.49 -34.56 -5.75
CA VAL A 25 -11.10 -33.73 -4.71
C VAL A 25 -10.93 -34.48 -3.38
N ILE A 26 -10.08 -33.93 -2.49
CA ILE A 26 -9.96 -34.44 -1.12
C ILE A 26 -11.02 -33.73 -0.28
N GLY A 27 -12.08 -34.44 0.08
CA GLY A 27 -13.09 -33.95 1.04
C GLY A 27 -12.49 -33.91 2.44
N VAL A 28 -12.51 -32.74 3.08
CA VAL A 28 -12.20 -32.58 4.50
C VAL A 28 -13.47 -32.84 5.30
N GLY A 29 -13.62 -34.04 5.82
CA GLY A 29 -14.67 -34.37 6.79
C GLY A 29 -14.26 -33.84 8.18
N SER A 30 -15.14 -33.06 8.82
CA SER A 30 -15.02 -32.69 10.23
C SER A 30 -15.33 -33.92 11.09
N ALA A 31 -14.42 -34.31 11.98
CA ALA A 31 -14.65 -35.35 12.96
C ALA A 31 -15.54 -34.82 14.11
N PRO A 32 -16.53 -35.61 14.60
CA PRO A 32 -17.23 -35.27 15.83
C PRO A 32 -16.38 -35.61 17.05
N GLU A 33 -16.41 -34.74 18.04
CA GLU A 33 -15.78 -34.97 19.34
C GLU A 33 -16.43 -36.13 20.10
N GLY A 34 -15.59 -37.05 20.56
CA GLY A 34 -15.90 -37.98 21.64
C GLY A 34 -16.36 -39.39 21.24
N SER A 35 -15.41 -40.29 20.99
CA SER A 35 -15.52 -41.69 21.36
C SER A 35 -14.13 -42.36 21.30
N GLU A 36 -13.70 -42.96 22.42
CA GLU A 36 -12.60 -43.92 22.47
C GLU A 36 -13.05 -45.21 21.79
N GLY A 37 -12.53 -45.52 20.63
CA GLY A 37 -12.75 -46.73 19.91
C GLY A 37 -11.92 -46.77 18.65
N GLY A 38 -11.11 -47.85 18.49
CA GLY A 38 -10.13 -48.00 17.42
C GLY A 38 -10.69 -47.76 16.02
N PHE A 39 -10.05 -46.87 15.31
CA PHE A 39 -10.36 -46.53 13.92
C PHE A 39 -9.83 -47.59 12.99
N THR A 40 -10.69 -48.32 12.33
CA THR A 40 -10.41 -48.93 11.03
C THR A 40 -10.51 -47.83 9.99
N VAL A 41 -9.39 -47.47 9.38
CA VAL A 41 -9.38 -46.56 8.25
C VAL A 41 -10.09 -47.22 7.10
N ALA A 42 -11.33 -46.80 6.83
CA ALA A 42 -12.01 -47.15 5.59
C ALA A 42 -11.21 -46.53 4.44
N GLU A 43 -10.86 -47.32 3.45
CA GLU A 43 -10.22 -46.80 2.23
C GLU A 43 -11.11 -45.70 1.62
N PRO A 44 -10.51 -44.57 1.23
CA PRO A 44 -11.30 -43.50 0.62
C PRO A 44 -11.91 -43.98 -0.69
N VAL A 45 -13.23 -43.96 -0.77
CA VAL A 45 -13.94 -44.17 -2.03
C VAL A 45 -13.64 -42.97 -2.92
N THR A 46 -12.71 -43.15 -3.82
CA THR A 46 -12.39 -42.17 -4.86
C THR A 46 -13.41 -42.34 -6.00
N GLU A 47 -14.53 -41.62 -5.93
CA GLU A 47 -15.32 -41.37 -7.13
C GLU A 47 -14.53 -40.44 -8.04
N GLN A 48 -13.97 -40.98 -9.13
CA GLN A 48 -13.37 -40.19 -10.19
C GLN A 48 -14.49 -39.54 -11.01
N LEU A 49 -14.79 -38.29 -10.71
CA LEU A 49 -15.56 -37.45 -11.63
C LEU A 49 -14.65 -37.09 -12.82
N SER A 50 -14.78 -37.87 -13.91
CA SER A 50 -14.20 -37.49 -15.20
C SER A 50 -15.07 -36.38 -15.78
N LEU A 51 -14.60 -35.12 -15.59
CA LEU A 51 -15.05 -34.01 -16.42
C LEU A 51 -14.47 -34.26 -17.82
N GLY A 52 -15.28 -34.75 -18.75
CA GLY A 52 -14.88 -35.03 -20.16
C GLY A 52 -14.51 -33.74 -20.92
N LEU A 53 -13.61 -32.95 -20.37
CA LEU A 53 -13.11 -31.75 -20.98
C LEU A 53 -11.89 -32.10 -21.84
N ASP A 54 -11.85 -31.58 -23.05
CA ASP A 54 -10.67 -31.67 -23.91
C ASP A 54 -9.52 -30.77 -23.34
N GLU A 55 -8.31 -31.00 -23.81
CA GLU A 55 -7.12 -30.26 -23.32
C GLU A 55 -7.22 -28.74 -23.57
N GLU A 56 -7.92 -28.32 -24.61
CA GLU A 56 -8.11 -26.91 -24.97
C GLU A 56 -9.07 -26.23 -24.00
N THR A 57 -10.19 -26.84 -23.70
CA THR A 57 -11.17 -26.36 -22.71
C THR A 57 -10.57 -26.32 -21.29
N PHE A 58 -9.73 -27.30 -20.93
CA PHE A 58 -9.04 -27.32 -19.65
C PHE A 58 -8.03 -26.19 -19.55
N SER A 59 -7.24 -25.93 -20.61
CA SER A 59 -6.30 -24.80 -20.69
C SER A 59 -7.01 -23.44 -20.57
N ASP A 60 -8.19 -23.31 -21.16
CA ASP A 60 -8.97 -22.06 -21.09
C ASP A 60 -9.56 -21.83 -19.71
N ILE A 61 -10.02 -22.88 -19.04
CA ILE A 61 -10.46 -22.81 -17.64
C ILE A 61 -9.29 -22.48 -16.71
N GLU A 62 -8.13 -23.10 -16.92
CA GLU A 62 -6.90 -22.81 -16.17
C GLU A 62 -6.50 -21.33 -16.32
N ARG A 63 -6.49 -20.79 -17.54
CA ARG A 63 -6.23 -19.38 -17.80
C ARG A 63 -7.26 -18.45 -17.17
N ALA A 64 -8.53 -18.81 -17.24
CA ALA A 64 -9.61 -18.01 -16.66
C ALA A 64 -9.55 -18.01 -15.12
N ILE A 65 -9.24 -19.15 -14.50
CA ILE A 65 -9.03 -19.25 -13.04
C ILE A 65 -7.79 -18.47 -12.63
N TYR A 66 -6.67 -18.65 -13.35
CA TYR A 66 -5.43 -17.90 -13.10
C TYR A 66 -5.65 -16.41 -13.28
N GLY A 67 -6.34 -15.98 -14.34
CA GLY A 67 -6.72 -14.60 -14.58
C GLY A 67 -7.57 -14.01 -13.44
N LYS A 68 -8.53 -14.77 -12.91
CA LYS A 68 -9.34 -14.36 -11.76
C LYS A 68 -8.56 -14.31 -10.45
N ILE A 69 -7.63 -15.25 -10.24
CA ILE A 69 -6.77 -15.27 -9.05
C ILE A 69 -5.84 -14.06 -9.10
N VAL A 70 -5.16 -13.81 -10.22
CA VAL A 70 -4.29 -12.65 -10.42
C VAL A 70 -5.06 -11.35 -10.28
N LYS A 71 -6.29 -11.29 -10.78
CA LYS A 71 -7.18 -10.13 -10.65
C LYS A 71 -7.60 -9.85 -9.19
N LYS A 72 -7.75 -10.89 -8.35
CA LYS A 72 -8.17 -10.75 -6.94
C LYS A 72 -7.03 -10.56 -5.95
N VAL A 73 -5.86 -11.13 -6.23
CA VAL A 73 -4.74 -11.24 -5.25
C VAL A 73 -3.53 -10.41 -5.69
N GLY A 74 -3.51 -9.93 -6.96
CA GLY A 74 -2.31 -9.34 -7.56
C GLY A 74 -1.25 -10.40 -7.89
N ASN A 75 -0.24 -10.05 -8.67
CA ASN A 75 0.88 -10.93 -8.96
C ASN A 75 2.10 -10.48 -8.14
N VAL A 76 2.40 -11.20 -7.05
CA VAL A 76 3.52 -10.86 -6.14
C VAL A 76 4.86 -10.81 -6.88
N ARG A 77 5.13 -11.73 -7.81
CA ARG A 77 6.39 -11.74 -8.59
C ARG A 77 6.52 -10.52 -9.51
N TYR A 78 5.43 -10.07 -10.08
CA TYR A 78 5.44 -8.86 -10.90
C TYR A 78 5.89 -7.63 -10.11
N TRP A 79 5.41 -7.50 -8.87
CA TRP A 79 5.78 -6.39 -8.02
C TRP A 79 7.24 -6.46 -7.53
N GLU A 80 7.83 -7.66 -7.47
CA GLU A 80 9.25 -7.85 -7.17
C GLU A 80 10.15 -7.41 -8.32
N ASP A 81 9.84 -7.82 -9.54
CA ASP A 81 10.58 -7.43 -10.74
C ASP A 81 10.37 -5.94 -11.01
N TRP A 82 9.13 -5.49 -10.88
CA TRP A 82 8.75 -4.09 -10.98
C TRP A 82 9.52 -3.18 -10.02
N SER A 83 9.72 -3.60 -8.76
CA SER A 83 10.42 -2.77 -7.77
C SER A 83 11.87 -2.51 -8.13
N LYS A 84 12.53 -3.44 -8.83
CA LYS A 84 13.91 -3.27 -9.34
C LYS A 84 13.96 -2.28 -10.49
N ASP A 85 13.07 -2.46 -11.47
CA ASP A 85 13.00 -1.57 -12.65
C ASP A 85 12.71 -0.12 -12.21
N VAL A 86 11.80 0.04 -11.26
CA VAL A 86 11.44 1.35 -10.72
C VAL A 86 12.56 1.97 -9.89
N ALA A 87 13.34 1.16 -9.16
CA ALA A 87 14.51 1.66 -8.45
C ALA A 87 15.56 2.23 -9.40
N GLU A 88 15.80 1.57 -10.53
CA GLU A 88 16.70 2.09 -11.57
C GLU A 88 16.17 3.40 -12.18
N ILE A 89 14.87 3.48 -12.45
CA ILE A 89 14.22 4.69 -12.95
C ILE A 89 14.34 5.84 -11.93
N ALA A 90 14.13 5.57 -10.64
CA ALA A 90 14.29 6.55 -9.58
C ALA A 90 15.71 7.13 -9.55
N GLN A 91 16.73 6.26 -9.61
CA GLN A 91 18.13 6.67 -9.64
C GLN A 91 18.45 7.54 -10.87
N GLN A 92 17.94 7.16 -12.03
CA GLN A 92 18.10 7.94 -13.26
C GLN A 92 17.48 9.33 -13.15
N HIS A 93 16.26 9.44 -12.55
CA HIS A 93 15.63 10.73 -12.32
C HIS A 93 16.39 11.60 -11.32
N MET A 94 16.87 11.00 -10.22
CA MET A 94 17.69 11.75 -9.25
C MET A 94 18.95 12.31 -9.89
N MET A 95 19.70 11.48 -10.64
CA MET A 95 20.89 11.93 -11.36
C MET A 95 20.56 13.03 -12.38
N ARG A 96 19.45 12.91 -13.10
CA ARG A 96 19.04 13.90 -14.10
C ARG A 96 18.67 15.22 -13.44
N ILE A 97 17.91 15.20 -12.34
CA ILE A 97 17.61 16.41 -11.55
C ILE A 97 18.92 17.05 -11.06
N GLN A 98 19.87 16.25 -10.54
CA GLN A 98 21.18 16.77 -10.09
C GLN A 98 21.92 17.48 -11.21
N VAL A 99 22.03 16.89 -12.39
CA VAL A 99 22.67 17.50 -13.57
C VAL A 99 21.98 18.82 -13.96
N MET A 100 20.64 18.85 -13.95
CA MET A 100 19.88 20.08 -14.27
C MET A 100 20.13 21.22 -13.24
N LEU A 101 20.53 20.87 -12.02
CA LEU A 101 20.82 21.82 -10.97
C LEU A 101 22.30 22.25 -10.89
N GLU A 102 23.19 21.71 -11.72
CA GLU A 102 24.61 22.11 -11.76
C GLU A 102 24.79 23.58 -12.20
N ASP A 103 23.93 24.07 -13.09
CA ASP A 103 23.93 25.49 -13.48
C ASP A 103 23.17 26.33 -12.43
N THR A 104 23.90 26.93 -11.54
CA THR A 104 23.37 27.80 -10.47
C THR A 104 22.66 29.06 -10.97
N ASN A 105 22.83 29.42 -12.23
CA ASN A 105 22.15 30.57 -12.85
C ASN A 105 20.84 30.17 -13.53
N SER A 106 20.58 28.87 -13.70
CA SER A 106 19.37 28.37 -14.37
C SER A 106 18.10 28.72 -13.56
N GLU A 107 16.99 28.82 -14.28
CA GLU A 107 15.66 28.96 -13.63
C GLU A 107 15.30 27.73 -12.82
N ALA A 108 15.73 26.53 -13.26
CA ALA A 108 15.56 25.28 -12.53
C ALA A 108 16.23 25.35 -11.15
N PHE A 109 17.50 25.79 -11.08
CA PHE A 109 18.23 25.92 -9.81
C PHE A 109 17.55 26.94 -8.88
N LYS A 110 17.19 28.13 -9.39
CA LYS A 110 16.53 29.17 -8.59
C LYS A 110 15.18 28.70 -8.04
N ALA A 111 14.39 27.99 -8.85
CA ALA A 111 13.11 27.41 -8.44
C ALA A 111 13.31 26.31 -7.40
N PHE A 112 14.28 25.41 -7.62
CA PHE A 112 14.63 24.35 -6.69
C PHE A 112 15.12 24.89 -5.35
N HIS A 113 15.96 25.91 -5.36
CA HIS A 113 16.43 26.54 -4.12
C HIS A 113 15.26 27.12 -3.30
N LYS A 114 14.31 27.82 -3.95
CA LYS A 114 13.09 28.32 -3.30
C LYS A 114 12.25 27.18 -2.74
N PHE A 115 12.12 26.09 -3.50
CA PHE A 115 11.40 24.89 -3.08
C PHE A 115 12.03 24.26 -1.84
N VAL A 116 13.35 24.08 -1.79
CA VAL A 116 14.06 23.57 -0.61
C VAL A 116 13.88 24.48 0.60
N VAL A 117 13.95 25.79 0.42
CA VAL A 117 13.69 26.76 1.50
C VAL A 117 12.27 26.62 2.03
N ALA A 118 11.29 26.45 1.14
CA ALA A 118 9.90 26.24 1.53
C ALA A 118 9.71 24.90 2.28
N LEU A 119 10.34 23.82 1.84
CA LEU A 119 10.34 22.53 2.56
C LEU A 119 10.94 22.67 3.96
N ARG A 120 12.08 23.34 4.09
CA ARG A 120 12.72 23.58 5.39
C ARG A 120 11.87 24.41 6.34
N HIS A 121 11.16 25.40 5.81
CA HIS A 121 10.30 26.27 6.61
C HIS A 121 9.01 25.56 7.08
N ASN A 122 8.39 24.77 6.20
CA ASN A 122 7.06 24.23 6.45
C ASN A 122 7.06 22.79 6.99
N ILE A 123 8.15 22.03 6.78
CA ILE A 123 8.23 20.62 7.15
C ILE A 123 9.34 20.42 8.19
N ASN A 124 10.60 20.51 7.77
CA ASN A 124 11.74 20.25 8.63
C ASN A 124 12.98 21.02 8.19
N GLY A 125 13.53 21.86 9.08
CA GLY A 125 14.72 22.68 8.81
C GLY A 125 15.98 21.90 8.46
N SER A 126 16.04 20.59 8.72
CA SER A 126 17.19 19.72 8.41
C SER A 126 17.16 19.08 7.03
N ILE A 127 16.14 19.34 6.20
CA ILE A 127 16.04 18.75 4.86
C ILE A 127 17.22 19.20 4.00
N SER A 128 18.01 18.25 3.51
CA SER A 128 19.10 18.49 2.58
C SER A 128 18.55 18.64 1.13
N GLU A 129 19.36 19.22 0.25
CA GLU A 129 19.03 19.28 -1.19
C GLU A 129 18.89 17.87 -1.79
N GLN A 130 19.74 16.94 -1.38
CA GLN A 130 19.67 15.55 -1.80
C GLN A 130 18.35 14.92 -1.38
N GLN A 131 17.89 15.14 -0.15
CA GLN A 131 16.58 14.65 0.31
C GLN A 131 15.41 15.26 -0.47
N ALA A 132 15.50 16.55 -0.83
CA ALA A 132 14.49 17.19 -1.67
C ALA A 132 14.44 16.56 -3.09
N ILE A 133 15.59 16.22 -3.67
CA ILE A 133 15.68 15.49 -4.95
C ILE A 133 15.08 14.09 -4.81
N GLU A 134 15.36 13.37 -3.73
CA GLU A 134 14.75 12.07 -3.44
C GLU A 134 13.23 12.18 -3.31
N MET A 135 12.70 13.20 -2.63
CA MET A 135 11.26 13.44 -2.51
C MET A 135 10.61 13.69 -3.89
N LEU A 136 11.25 14.47 -4.77
CA LEU A 136 10.75 14.69 -6.14
C LEU A 136 10.75 13.40 -6.96
N ALA A 137 11.79 12.58 -6.86
CA ALA A 137 11.86 11.29 -7.55
C ALA A 137 10.81 10.30 -7.00
N GLN A 138 10.61 10.25 -5.68
CA GLN A 138 9.56 9.46 -5.06
C GLN A 138 8.18 9.88 -5.58
N HIS A 139 7.88 11.17 -5.58
CA HIS A 139 6.62 11.70 -6.05
C HIS A 139 6.37 11.39 -7.52
N LEU A 140 7.36 11.62 -8.38
CA LEU A 140 7.26 11.36 -9.83
C LEU A 140 6.84 9.91 -10.13
N ILE A 141 7.37 8.96 -9.36
CA ILE A 141 7.11 7.54 -9.59
C ILE A 141 5.80 7.08 -8.93
N THR A 142 5.53 7.54 -7.72
CA THR A 142 4.43 7.00 -6.92
C THR A 142 3.08 7.62 -7.23
N LYS A 143 3.05 8.90 -7.64
CA LYS A 143 1.80 9.59 -7.96
C LYS A 143 0.95 8.85 -9.00
N PRO A 144 1.47 8.45 -10.18
CA PRO A 144 0.67 7.73 -11.17
C PRO A 144 0.19 6.35 -10.70
N VAL A 145 0.93 5.72 -9.80
CA VAL A 145 0.53 4.44 -9.18
C VAL A 145 -0.68 4.66 -8.27
N PHE A 146 -0.65 5.70 -7.45
CA PHE A 146 -1.79 6.04 -6.60
C PHE A 146 -3.02 6.46 -7.41
N GLU A 147 -2.84 7.26 -8.45
CA GLU A 147 -3.91 7.64 -9.36
C GLU A 147 -4.54 6.42 -10.05
N ALA A 148 -3.73 5.42 -10.42
CA ALA A 148 -4.22 4.20 -11.05
C ALA A 148 -4.95 3.25 -10.07
N LEU A 149 -4.53 3.21 -8.81
CA LEU A 149 -5.16 2.36 -7.78
C LEU A 149 -6.44 2.99 -7.21
N PHE A 150 -6.51 4.32 -7.14
CA PHE A 150 -7.56 5.08 -6.49
C PHE A 150 -8.21 6.10 -7.42
N ASP A 151 -8.69 5.64 -8.58
CA ASP A 151 -9.35 6.46 -9.61
C ASP A 151 -10.52 7.31 -9.08
N SER A 152 -11.15 6.89 -7.98
CA SER A 152 -12.28 7.60 -7.35
C SER A 152 -11.86 8.79 -6.48
N TYR A 153 -10.56 8.96 -6.21
CA TYR A 153 -10.05 10.00 -5.32
C TYR A 153 -9.03 10.88 -6.03
N SER A 154 -9.23 12.19 -5.91
CA SER A 154 -8.29 13.19 -6.42
C SER A 154 -7.09 13.41 -5.49
N PHE A 155 -6.60 12.37 -4.80
CA PHE A 155 -5.53 12.51 -3.81
C PHE A 155 -4.39 13.40 -4.30
N ALA A 156 -3.90 13.18 -5.51
CA ALA A 156 -2.80 13.95 -6.07
C ALA A 156 -3.12 15.45 -6.21
N ASN A 157 -4.37 15.80 -6.49
CA ASN A 157 -4.82 17.17 -6.67
C ASN A 157 -5.21 17.83 -5.34
N ASP A 158 -5.66 17.06 -4.37
CA ASP A 158 -6.19 17.59 -3.11
C ASP A 158 -5.12 17.67 -2.02
N ASN A 159 -4.08 16.80 -2.08
CA ASN A 159 -3.00 16.81 -1.11
C ASN A 159 -2.03 17.99 -1.33
N PRO A 160 -1.81 18.87 -0.33
CA PRO A 160 -0.97 20.07 -0.48
C PRO A 160 0.50 19.75 -0.76
N VAL A 161 1.04 18.66 -0.20
CA VAL A 161 2.42 18.21 -0.44
C VAL A 161 2.57 17.73 -1.88
N SER A 162 1.60 16.95 -2.36
CA SER A 162 1.56 16.49 -3.76
C SER A 162 1.57 17.68 -4.73
N ARG A 163 0.73 18.70 -4.49
CA ARG A 163 0.71 19.93 -5.31
C ARG A 163 2.04 20.68 -5.32
N ALA A 164 2.71 20.74 -4.18
CA ALA A 164 4.03 21.39 -4.09
C ALA A 164 5.08 20.64 -4.91
N MET A 165 5.08 19.31 -4.85
CA MET A 165 5.97 18.45 -5.66
C MET A 165 5.68 18.60 -7.16
N ASP A 166 4.40 18.56 -7.56
CA ASP A 166 3.97 18.76 -8.94
C ASP A 166 4.40 20.14 -9.49
N GLY A 167 4.27 21.18 -8.67
CA GLY A 167 4.70 22.51 -9.05
C GLY A 167 6.21 22.57 -9.38
N MET A 168 7.05 21.91 -8.58
CA MET A 168 8.48 21.84 -8.85
C MET A 168 8.82 20.97 -10.05
N LEU A 169 8.18 19.79 -10.17
CA LEU A 169 8.38 18.90 -11.31
C LEU A 169 8.00 19.54 -12.64
N LYS A 170 6.95 20.36 -12.65
CA LYS A 170 6.54 21.12 -13.84
C LYS A 170 7.63 22.07 -14.31
N VAL A 171 8.29 22.79 -13.40
CA VAL A 171 9.42 23.67 -13.73
C VAL A 171 10.58 22.86 -14.31
N LEU A 172 10.89 21.69 -13.73
CA LEU A 172 11.95 20.82 -14.22
C LEU A 172 11.59 20.21 -15.58
N ASP A 173 10.32 19.88 -15.83
CA ASP A 173 9.88 19.34 -17.12
C ASP A 173 9.94 20.38 -18.25
N GLU A 174 9.63 21.63 -17.97
CA GLU A 174 9.84 22.74 -18.92
C GLU A 174 11.30 22.81 -19.39
N GLN A 175 12.25 22.35 -18.58
CA GLN A 175 13.66 22.20 -18.90
C GLN A 175 14.02 20.83 -19.50
N GLY A 176 13.05 19.96 -19.69
CA GLY A 176 13.20 18.68 -20.40
C GLY A 176 13.48 17.48 -19.52
N LEU A 177 13.08 17.49 -18.25
CA LEU A 177 13.21 16.35 -17.34
C LEU A 177 12.54 15.08 -17.92
N LEU A 178 11.40 15.23 -18.56
CA LEU A 178 10.55 14.14 -18.99
C LEU A 178 10.71 13.73 -20.48
N LYS A 179 11.70 14.27 -21.20
CA LYS A 179 11.88 14.01 -22.63
C LYS A 179 12.15 12.54 -23.04
N GLU A 180 12.41 11.64 -22.09
CA GLU A 180 12.69 10.20 -22.37
C GLU A 180 11.71 9.26 -21.64
N GLN A 181 10.44 9.64 -21.57
CA GLN A 181 9.42 8.94 -20.79
C GLN A 181 8.83 7.66 -21.41
N GLU A 182 9.30 7.17 -22.54
CA GLU A 182 8.68 5.97 -23.14
C GLU A 182 8.68 4.78 -22.17
N ARG A 183 9.79 4.52 -21.45
CA ARG A 183 9.85 3.46 -20.44
C ARG A 183 8.90 3.69 -19.26
N LEU A 184 8.71 4.94 -18.82
CA LEU A 184 7.76 5.29 -17.78
C LEU A 184 6.32 5.17 -18.25
N LYS A 185 6.03 5.52 -19.51
CA LYS A 185 4.69 5.38 -20.09
C LYS A 185 4.23 3.93 -20.12
N ASP A 186 5.05 3.04 -20.63
CA ASP A 186 4.76 1.60 -20.68
C ASP A 186 4.60 1.03 -19.28
N PHE A 187 5.42 1.51 -18.35
CA PHE A 187 5.34 1.18 -16.94
C PHE A 187 4.00 1.63 -16.32
N TYR A 188 3.61 2.89 -16.47
CA TYR A 188 2.35 3.41 -15.91
C TYR A 188 1.13 2.75 -16.54
N GLU A 189 1.15 2.48 -17.84
CA GLU A 189 0.08 1.74 -18.51
C GLU A 189 -0.05 0.32 -17.95
N SER A 190 1.07 -0.36 -17.72
CA SER A 190 1.07 -1.69 -17.10
C SER A 190 0.53 -1.69 -15.69
N VAL A 191 0.83 -0.67 -14.88
CA VAL A 191 0.26 -0.48 -13.54
C VAL A 191 -1.23 -0.21 -13.64
N ARG A 192 -1.66 0.70 -14.52
CA ARG A 192 -3.06 1.07 -14.70
C ARG A 192 -3.93 -0.11 -15.12
N VAL A 193 -3.48 -0.89 -16.11
CA VAL A 193 -4.20 -2.08 -16.58
C VAL A 193 -4.35 -3.12 -15.45
N ARG A 194 -3.35 -3.27 -14.60
CA ARG A 194 -3.35 -4.25 -13.50
C ARG A 194 -4.11 -3.75 -12.27
N ALA A 195 -3.95 -2.47 -11.94
CA ALA A 195 -4.64 -1.82 -10.84
C ALA A 195 -6.15 -1.68 -11.10
N GLY A 196 -6.55 -1.33 -12.31
CA GLY A 196 -7.94 -1.18 -12.75
C GLY A 196 -8.79 -2.46 -12.69
N GLY A 197 -8.19 -3.60 -12.33
CA GLY A 197 -8.90 -4.85 -12.09
C GLY A 197 -9.08 -5.21 -10.60
N ILE A 198 -8.63 -4.37 -9.68
CA ILE A 198 -8.62 -4.65 -8.25
C ILE A 198 -9.73 -3.85 -7.57
N ASP A 199 -10.86 -4.50 -7.30
CA ASP A 199 -12.03 -3.86 -6.66
C ASP A 199 -11.98 -3.92 -5.12
N ASN A 200 -11.07 -4.73 -4.55
CA ASN A 200 -10.98 -4.97 -3.12
C ASN A 200 -9.99 -3.99 -2.46
N LEU A 201 -10.49 -3.16 -1.55
CA LEU A 201 -9.71 -2.18 -0.79
C LEU A 201 -8.49 -2.81 -0.10
N LYS A 202 -8.66 -3.95 0.56
CA LYS A 202 -7.56 -4.66 1.22
C LYS A 202 -6.46 -5.05 0.23
N ALA A 203 -6.83 -5.54 -0.95
CA ALA A 203 -5.85 -5.89 -1.99
C ALA A 203 -5.12 -4.65 -2.53
N LYS A 204 -5.79 -3.50 -2.65
CA LYS A 204 -5.14 -2.23 -2.99
C LYS A 204 -4.14 -1.80 -1.91
N GLN A 205 -4.54 -1.88 -0.65
CA GLN A 205 -3.66 -1.57 0.50
C GLN A 205 -2.45 -2.52 0.57
N ASP A 206 -2.67 -3.82 0.38
CA ASP A 206 -1.58 -4.81 0.36
C ASP A 206 -0.57 -4.53 -0.77
N ILE A 207 -1.03 -4.10 -1.95
CA ILE A 207 -0.15 -3.69 -3.05
C ILE A 207 0.67 -2.48 -2.67
N ILE A 208 0.07 -1.46 -2.07
CA ILE A 208 0.79 -0.26 -1.63
C ILE A 208 1.86 -0.60 -0.60
N ILE A 209 1.53 -1.44 0.38
CA ILE A 209 2.49 -1.91 1.38
C ILE A 209 3.64 -2.67 0.73
N GLN A 210 3.35 -3.57 -0.22
CA GLN A 210 4.39 -4.31 -0.95
C GLN A 210 5.26 -3.39 -1.81
N LEU A 211 4.66 -2.42 -2.50
CA LEU A 211 5.39 -1.40 -3.24
C LEU A 211 6.34 -0.64 -2.33
N TYR A 212 5.83 -0.19 -1.18
CA TYR A 212 6.62 0.51 -0.20
C TYR A 212 7.78 -0.35 0.32
N GLU A 213 7.49 -1.55 0.80
CA GLU A 213 8.52 -2.43 1.39
C GLU A 213 9.61 -2.82 0.38
N LYS A 214 9.23 -3.12 -0.86
CA LYS A 214 10.16 -3.61 -1.88
C LYS A 214 10.82 -2.48 -2.64
N PHE A 215 10.04 -1.52 -3.12
CA PHE A 215 10.56 -0.38 -3.89
C PHE A 215 11.42 0.54 -3.02
N PHE A 216 10.88 1.00 -1.89
CA PHE A 216 11.56 1.99 -1.06
C PHE A 216 12.89 1.46 -0.51
N LYS A 217 12.92 0.21 -0.06
CA LYS A 217 14.15 -0.45 0.43
C LYS A 217 15.23 -0.60 -0.64
N VAL A 218 14.84 -0.74 -1.90
CA VAL A 218 15.80 -0.91 -3.01
C VAL A 218 16.24 0.44 -3.55
N ALA A 219 15.29 1.34 -3.82
CA ALA A 219 15.55 2.63 -4.45
C ALA A 219 16.20 3.66 -3.50
N PHE A 220 15.85 3.62 -2.21
CA PHE A 220 16.27 4.59 -1.19
C PHE A 220 16.87 3.90 0.02
N LYS A 221 17.81 3.00 -0.23
CA LYS A 221 18.44 2.14 0.77
C LYS A 221 19.05 2.93 1.94
N GLU A 222 19.81 3.98 1.65
CA GLU A 222 20.44 4.81 2.66
C GLU A 222 19.42 5.48 3.58
N THR A 223 18.34 6.02 3.02
CA THR A 223 17.24 6.62 3.77
C THR A 223 16.53 5.58 4.64
N THR A 224 16.29 4.38 4.10
CA THR A 224 15.63 3.29 4.82
C THR A 224 16.45 2.79 6.00
N GLU A 225 17.76 2.58 5.80
CA GLU A 225 18.67 2.12 6.85
C GLU A 225 18.85 3.16 7.95
N ARG A 226 18.96 4.43 7.59
CA ARG A 226 19.10 5.54 8.54
C ARG A 226 17.87 5.73 9.42
N LEU A 227 16.66 5.55 8.88
CA LEU A 227 15.40 5.77 9.59
C LEU A 227 14.93 4.55 10.38
N GLY A 228 15.52 3.36 10.16
CA GLY A 228 15.19 2.16 10.92
C GLY A 228 13.72 1.76 10.81
N ILE A 229 13.14 1.85 9.61
CA ILE A 229 11.71 1.65 9.40
C ILE A 229 11.30 0.23 9.76
N VAL A 230 10.41 0.10 10.75
CA VAL A 230 9.86 -1.17 11.24
C VAL A 230 8.33 -1.06 11.29
N PHE A 231 7.65 -2.13 10.82
CA PHE A 231 6.19 -2.21 10.90
C PHE A 231 5.76 -2.87 12.22
N THR A 232 4.82 -2.23 12.90
CA THR A 232 4.21 -2.80 14.09
C THR A 232 3.14 -3.83 13.68
N PRO A 233 3.19 -5.08 14.16
CA PRO A 233 2.16 -6.07 13.89
C PRO A 233 0.77 -5.57 14.30
N VAL A 234 -0.25 -5.89 13.50
CA VAL A 234 -1.62 -5.39 13.68
C VAL A 234 -2.18 -5.77 15.05
N GLU A 235 -1.86 -6.95 15.54
CA GLU A 235 -2.30 -7.46 16.86
C GLU A 235 -1.73 -6.62 18.01
N VAL A 236 -0.49 -6.13 17.85
CA VAL A 236 0.14 -5.23 18.82
C VAL A 236 -0.52 -3.85 18.80
N VAL A 237 -0.82 -3.36 17.59
CA VAL A 237 -1.55 -2.08 17.42
C VAL A 237 -2.92 -2.15 18.08
N ASP A 238 -3.69 -3.21 17.82
CA ASP A 238 -5.01 -3.41 18.43
C ASP A 238 -4.93 -3.49 19.95
N PHE A 239 -3.94 -4.22 20.48
CA PHE A 239 -3.70 -4.29 21.92
C PHE A 239 -3.41 -2.91 22.53
N ILE A 240 -2.58 -2.10 21.89
CA ILE A 240 -2.24 -0.74 22.35
C ILE A 240 -3.49 0.14 22.37
N ILE A 241 -4.28 0.13 21.27
CA ILE A 241 -5.51 0.92 21.16
C ILE A 241 -6.51 0.55 22.26
N CYS A 242 -6.76 -0.75 22.45
CA CYS A 242 -7.66 -1.22 23.51
C CYS A 242 -7.14 -0.86 24.90
N SER A 243 -5.83 -0.95 25.13
CA SER A 243 -5.21 -0.58 26.42
C SER A 243 -5.35 0.91 26.72
N VAL A 244 -5.20 1.77 25.71
CA VAL A 244 -5.41 3.22 25.84
C VAL A 244 -6.87 3.52 26.21
N GLU A 245 -7.82 2.86 25.54
CA GLU A 245 -9.26 3.01 25.85
C GLU A 245 -9.57 2.62 27.31
N GLU A 246 -9.03 1.50 27.79
CA GLU A 246 -9.20 1.05 29.17
C GLU A 246 -8.59 2.03 30.19
N VAL A 247 -7.39 2.55 29.90
CA VAL A 247 -6.73 3.56 30.76
C VAL A 247 -7.54 4.84 30.80
N LEU A 248 -8.04 5.33 29.65
CA LEU A 248 -8.87 6.52 29.57
C LEU A 248 -10.15 6.37 30.42
N LYS A 249 -10.84 5.25 30.29
CA LYS A 249 -12.05 4.96 31.08
C LYS A 249 -11.75 4.91 32.58
N LYS A 250 -10.73 4.14 32.96
CA LYS A 250 -10.42 3.85 34.34
C LYS A 250 -9.89 5.05 35.12
N HIS A 251 -9.04 5.86 34.51
CA HIS A 251 -8.32 6.92 35.22
C HIS A 251 -8.81 8.33 34.90
N PHE A 252 -9.49 8.52 33.78
CA PHE A 252 -9.93 9.84 33.31
C PHE A 252 -11.46 9.94 33.14
N GLY A 253 -12.19 8.83 33.26
CA GLY A 253 -13.64 8.78 33.04
C GLY A 253 -14.02 9.19 31.57
N LYS A 254 -13.10 8.98 30.63
CA LYS A 254 -13.27 9.33 29.22
C LYS A 254 -13.06 8.11 28.33
N SER A 255 -13.53 8.20 27.11
CA SER A 255 -13.30 7.23 26.03
C SER A 255 -12.59 7.92 24.87
N ILE A 256 -11.90 7.16 24.05
CA ILE A 256 -11.33 7.63 22.78
C ILE A 256 -12.40 8.36 21.93
N SER A 257 -13.66 7.93 21.97
CA SER A 257 -14.78 8.55 21.24
C SER A 257 -15.19 9.91 21.75
N ASN A 258 -14.89 10.25 23.01
CA ASN A 258 -15.39 11.50 23.60
C ASN A 258 -14.84 12.74 22.90
N GLU A 259 -15.67 13.80 22.86
CA GLU A 259 -15.27 15.10 22.36
C GLU A 259 -14.14 15.69 23.21
N GLY A 260 -13.17 16.34 22.53
CA GLY A 260 -11.99 16.92 23.16
C GLY A 260 -10.91 15.90 23.55
N VAL A 261 -11.07 14.62 23.22
CA VAL A 261 -10.00 13.62 23.32
C VAL A 261 -9.27 13.57 21.98
N HIS A 262 -8.13 14.26 21.92
CA HIS A 262 -7.26 14.27 20.75
C HIS A 262 -6.31 13.08 20.76
N ILE A 263 -6.09 12.49 19.59
CA ILE A 263 -5.21 11.34 19.39
C ILE A 263 -4.13 11.74 18.40
N LEU A 264 -2.87 11.56 18.80
CA LEU A 264 -1.71 11.84 17.98
C LEU A 264 -0.91 10.56 17.75
N ASP A 265 -0.69 10.21 16.50
CA ASP A 265 0.32 9.25 16.08
C ASP A 265 1.53 10.03 15.51
N PRO A 266 2.60 10.23 16.32
CA PRO A 266 3.73 11.06 15.91
C PRO A 266 4.72 10.35 14.97
N PHE A 267 4.55 9.05 14.73
CA PHE A 267 5.40 8.19 13.89
C PHE A 267 4.54 7.27 13.02
N THR A 268 3.70 7.89 12.22
CA THR A 268 2.54 7.25 11.55
C THR A 268 2.91 6.11 10.62
N GLY A 269 4.08 6.15 9.99
CA GLY A 269 4.46 5.14 9.00
C GLY A 269 3.44 5.09 7.85
N THR A 270 2.86 3.92 7.63
CA THR A 270 1.81 3.71 6.63
C THR A 270 0.37 3.94 7.14
N GLY A 271 0.23 4.53 8.33
CA GLY A 271 -1.07 4.88 8.90
C GLY A 271 -1.75 3.77 9.71
N THR A 272 -1.04 2.69 10.04
CA THR A 272 -1.64 1.49 10.64
C THR A 272 -2.41 1.78 11.93
N PHE A 273 -1.88 2.60 12.85
CA PHE A 273 -2.57 2.94 14.09
C PHE A 273 -3.89 3.67 13.86
N ILE A 274 -3.88 4.71 13.04
CA ILE A 274 -5.11 5.47 12.73
C ILE A 274 -6.12 4.60 11.98
N VAL A 275 -5.68 3.82 11.00
CA VAL A 275 -6.53 2.86 10.26
C VAL A 275 -7.18 1.86 11.21
N ARG A 276 -6.40 1.22 12.09
CA ARG A 276 -6.94 0.26 13.05
C ARG A 276 -7.87 0.91 14.08
N LEU A 277 -7.58 2.14 14.48
CA LEU A 277 -8.46 2.90 15.36
C LEU A 277 -9.82 3.18 14.71
N LEU A 278 -9.85 3.62 13.44
CA LEU A 278 -11.08 3.83 12.68
C LEU A 278 -11.90 2.53 12.54
N GLN A 279 -11.23 1.39 12.36
CA GLN A 279 -11.84 0.07 12.21
C GLN A 279 -12.25 -0.58 13.53
N SER A 280 -11.74 -0.11 14.68
CA SER A 280 -11.89 -0.75 15.98
C SER A 280 -13.33 -0.79 16.52
N GLY A 281 -14.20 0.10 16.02
CA GLY A 281 -15.55 0.31 16.59
C GLY A 281 -15.59 1.06 17.91
N LEU A 282 -14.43 1.49 18.44
CA LEU A 282 -14.36 2.29 19.69
C LEU A 282 -14.87 3.72 19.48
N ILE A 283 -14.78 4.25 18.26
CA ILE A 283 -15.35 5.53 17.87
C ILE A 283 -16.72 5.25 17.27
N SER A 284 -17.78 5.81 17.86
CA SER A 284 -19.13 5.66 17.31
C SER A 284 -19.23 6.33 15.93
N LYS A 285 -20.11 5.81 15.07
CA LYS A 285 -20.27 6.34 13.70
C LYS A 285 -20.64 7.83 13.68
N ASP A 286 -21.44 8.26 14.66
CA ASP A 286 -21.85 9.67 14.79
C ASP A 286 -20.70 10.60 15.15
N GLU A 287 -19.70 10.09 15.87
CA GLU A 287 -18.52 10.83 16.30
C GLU A 287 -17.36 10.76 15.31
N LEU A 288 -17.40 9.77 14.41
CA LEU A 288 -16.29 9.44 13.53
C LEU A 288 -15.89 10.62 12.62
N LEU A 289 -16.87 11.35 12.08
CA LEU A 289 -16.62 12.54 11.26
C LEU A 289 -15.88 13.62 12.04
N ARG A 290 -16.33 13.90 13.27
CA ARG A 290 -15.68 14.91 14.14
C ARG A 290 -14.24 14.49 14.48
N LYS A 291 -14.03 13.23 14.85
CA LYS A 291 -12.70 12.67 15.12
C LYS A 291 -11.79 12.82 13.93
N TYR A 292 -12.23 12.35 12.77
CA TYR A 292 -11.48 12.42 11.52
C TYR A 292 -11.08 13.84 11.15
N MET A 293 -12.01 14.79 11.21
CA MET A 293 -11.78 16.17 10.77
C MET A 293 -11.01 17.03 11.78
N LYS A 294 -11.02 16.69 13.10
CA LYS A 294 -10.54 17.63 14.12
C LYS A 294 -9.67 17.04 15.21
N GLU A 295 -9.76 15.74 15.50
CA GLU A 295 -9.20 15.18 16.71
C GLU A 295 -8.24 13.99 16.51
N LEU A 296 -8.08 13.55 15.25
CA LEU A 296 -7.04 12.61 14.83
C LEU A 296 -5.89 13.39 14.21
N HIS A 297 -4.68 13.14 14.69
CA HIS A 297 -3.47 13.80 14.24
C HIS A 297 -2.41 12.75 13.93
N ALA A 298 -1.67 12.97 12.86
CA ALA A 298 -0.63 12.09 12.39
C ALA A 298 0.58 12.90 11.94
N ASN A 299 1.79 12.36 12.13
CA ASN A 299 3.01 12.96 11.62
C ASN A 299 3.90 11.90 11.00
N GLU A 300 4.41 12.17 9.80
CA GLU A 300 5.31 11.27 9.07
C GLU A 300 6.35 12.10 8.31
N ILE A 301 7.62 11.73 8.45
CA ILE A 301 8.75 12.48 7.85
C ILE A 301 9.19 11.92 6.49
N VAL A 302 8.71 10.74 6.11
CA VAL A 302 9.04 10.10 4.83
C VAL A 302 7.91 10.32 3.85
N LEU A 303 8.17 11.03 2.76
CA LEU A 303 7.14 11.42 1.79
C LEU A 303 6.29 10.25 1.31
N LEU A 304 6.91 9.12 0.96
CA LEU A 304 6.17 7.97 0.48
C LEU A 304 5.29 7.36 1.57
N SER A 305 5.79 7.21 2.80
CA SER A 305 5.00 6.76 3.94
C SER A 305 3.83 7.70 4.23
N TYR A 306 4.08 9.01 4.18
CA TYR A 306 3.06 10.03 4.33
C TYR A 306 1.92 9.88 3.31
N TYR A 307 2.24 9.67 2.02
CA TYR A 307 1.22 9.45 1.00
C TYR A 307 0.42 8.18 1.25
N ILE A 308 1.11 7.09 1.62
CA ILE A 308 0.45 5.82 1.92
C ILE A 308 -0.45 5.96 3.14
N ALA A 309 0.02 6.62 4.19
CA ALA A 309 -0.78 6.86 5.38
C ALA A 309 -2.03 7.68 5.08
N ALA A 310 -1.89 8.80 4.36
CA ALA A 310 -3.01 9.64 3.98
C ALA A 310 -4.07 8.83 3.22
N ILE A 311 -3.66 8.11 2.16
CA ILE A 311 -4.57 7.29 1.35
C ILE A 311 -5.23 6.18 2.19
N ASN A 312 -4.48 5.45 3.00
CA ASN A 312 -5.02 4.37 3.82
C ASN A 312 -6.05 4.88 4.83
N ILE A 313 -5.79 6.03 5.46
CA ILE A 313 -6.69 6.66 6.43
C ILE A 313 -7.95 7.15 5.72
N GLU A 314 -7.81 7.85 4.60
CA GLU A 314 -8.91 8.38 3.80
C GLU A 314 -9.81 7.26 3.28
N GLU A 315 -9.25 6.25 2.64
CA GLU A 315 -9.96 5.08 2.14
C GLU A 315 -10.71 4.34 3.26
N THR A 316 -10.06 4.16 4.42
CA THR A 316 -10.68 3.51 5.57
C THR A 316 -11.86 4.32 6.07
N PHE A 317 -11.69 5.63 6.24
CA PHE A 317 -12.77 6.52 6.66
C PHE A 317 -13.96 6.47 5.70
N HIS A 318 -13.70 6.62 4.38
CA HIS A 318 -14.75 6.60 3.36
C HIS A 318 -15.44 5.25 3.22
N SER A 319 -14.72 4.14 3.40
CA SER A 319 -15.32 2.80 3.41
C SER A 319 -16.34 2.61 4.55
N ILE A 320 -16.14 3.29 5.69
CA ILE A 320 -17.02 3.21 6.87
C ILE A 320 -18.18 4.21 6.76
N MET A 321 -17.88 5.44 6.37
CA MET A 321 -18.84 6.55 6.37
C MET A 321 -19.67 6.65 5.10
N GLY A 322 -19.04 6.35 3.94
CA GLY A 322 -19.61 6.70 2.62
C GLY A 322 -19.65 8.21 2.40
N GLY A 323 -20.35 8.62 1.33
CA GLY A 323 -20.56 10.03 1.02
C GLY A 323 -19.45 10.68 0.20
N ASP A 324 -19.43 12.01 0.17
CA ASP A 324 -18.46 12.78 -0.60
C ASP A 324 -17.05 12.67 -0.03
N TYR A 325 -16.06 12.69 -0.92
CA TYR A 325 -14.66 12.66 -0.53
C TYR A 325 -14.28 13.83 0.40
N LYS A 326 -13.55 13.50 1.44
CA LYS A 326 -12.98 14.45 2.41
C LYS A 326 -11.52 14.07 2.67
N PRO A 327 -10.55 14.93 2.34
CA PRO A 327 -9.15 14.67 2.63
C PRO A 327 -8.90 14.60 4.14
N PHE A 328 -7.90 13.83 4.55
CA PHE A 328 -7.45 13.78 5.93
C PHE A 328 -6.45 14.92 6.21
N GLU A 329 -6.95 16.04 6.70
CA GLU A 329 -6.14 17.21 7.02
C GLU A 329 -5.32 17.04 8.32
N GLY A 330 -5.57 16.00 9.09
CA GLY A 330 -4.90 15.73 10.35
C GLY A 330 -3.47 15.18 10.22
N ILE A 331 -3.00 14.88 9.00
CA ILE A 331 -1.64 14.38 8.77
C ILE A 331 -0.72 15.48 8.26
N VAL A 332 0.48 15.54 8.84
CA VAL A 332 1.57 16.44 8.42
C VAL A 332 2.82 15.65 8.02
N LEU A 333 3.56 16.18 7.03
CA LEU A 333 4.83 15.64 6.59
C LEU A 333 5.99 16.31 7.35
#